data_0e249918afe04e704a2d2950a3fcdfef
#
_entry.id   0e249918afe04e704a2d2950a3fcdfef
#
_cell.length_a   1.000
_cell.length_b   1.000
_cell.length_c   1.000
_cell.angle_alpha   90.00
_cell.angle_beta   90.00
_cell.angle_gamma   90.00
#
_symmetry.space_group_name_H-M   'P 1'
#
loop_
_entity.id
_entity.type
_entity.pdbx_description
1 polymer ?
#
loop_
_entity_poly.entity_id
_entity_poly.type
_entity_poly.pdbx_seq_one_letter_code
_entity_poly.pdbx_strand_id
1 'polypeptide(L)'
;MKAIESHVKALLGGFEALIAAAPELSPNTIQSSLPSSRWVRESWGWGKKYCTPIDLHGVEWLAALETAKPIIQTGGIIVMVGDRGPGKTQMAAEIARGGDWPDDRDEFSRGDGLVVHKAKTATYRRAMDIFLELREASKNHIKSSEREVISALGNVGLLVIDEFQERGDSEWENRIMKNLLDKRYASGRPTIIIANMRRKDIFTALGASIVDRARENGLSIEFTWPSYRA
;
A
#
# COMPACT_ATOMS: atom_id res chain seq x y z
N MET A 1 7.74 18.96 -22.53
CA MET A 1 7.06 17.75 -23.02
C MET A 1 8.05 16.66 -23.44
N LYS A 2 8.97 16.89 -24.38
CA LYS A 2 9.93 15.83 -24.85
C LYS A 2 10.80 15.19 -23.76
N ALA A 3 11.19 15.92 -22.72
CA ALA A 3 11.99 15.37 -21.61
C ALA A 3 11.21 14.40 -20.71
N ILE A 4 9.90 14.62 -20.54
CA ILE A 4 9.01 13.76 -19.76
C ILE A 4 8.72 12.45 -20.51
N GLU A 5 8.53 12.54 -21.84
CA GLU A 5 8.32 11.34 -22.70
C GLU A 5 9.57 10.45 -22.74
N SER A 6 10.75 11.05 -22.82
CA SER A 6 12.03 10.32 -22.78
C SER A 6 12.23 9.59 -21.45
N HIS A 7 11.87 10.22 -20.34
CA HIS A 7 12.02 9.64 -19.00
C HIS A 7 11.01 8.51 -18.73
N VAL A 8 9.77 8.66 -19.22
CA VAL A 8 8.73 7.62 -19.17
C VAL A 8 9.16 6.40 -20.01
N LYS A 9 9.76 6.63 -21.18
CA LYS A 9 10.25 5.56 -22.05
C LYS A 9 11.45 4.80 -21.45
N ALA A 10 12.33 5.49 -20.72
CA ALA A 10 13.43 4.86 -19.98
C ALA A 10 12.95 4.00 -18.82
N LEU A 11 11.89 4.42 -18.11
CA LEU A 11 11.26 3.64 -17.03
C LEU A 11 10.50 2.41 -17.56
N LEU A 12 9.85 2.52 -18.72
CA LEU A 12 9.19 1.40 -19.39
C LEU A 12 10.20 0.37 -19.92
N GLY A 13 11.33 0.82 -20.51
CA GLY A 13 12.39 -0.06 -20.97
C GLY A 13 13.09 -0.83 -19.85
N GLY A 14 13.21 -0.22 -18.65
CA GLY A 14 13.70 -0.90 -17.45
C GLY A 14 12.73 -1.99 -16.96
N PHE A 15 11.44 -1.78 -17.14
CA PHE A 15 10.40 -2.73 -16.74
C PHE A 15 10.37 -3.97 -17.66
N GLU A 16 10.50 -3.78 -18.97
CA GLU A 16 10.59 -4.88 -19.95
C GLU A 16 11.85 -5.72 -19.73
N ALA A 17 12.98 -5.10 -19.40
CA ALA A 17 14.23 -5.79 -19.07
C ALA A 17 14.13 -6.60 -17.76
N LEU A 18 13.39 -6.13 -16.78
CA LEU A 18 13.14 -6.85 -15.52
C LEU A 18 12.23 -8.06 -15.71
N ILE A 19 11.20 -7.96 -16.57
CA ILE A 19 10.34 -9.09 -16.93
C ILE A 19 11.13 -10.16 -17.70
N ALA A 20 12.03 -9.75 -18.59
CA ALA A 20 12.89 -10.65 -19.36
C ALA A 20 13.98 -11.35 -18.51
N ALA A 21 14.34 -10.77 -17.36
CA ALA A 21 15.33 -11.31 -16.42
C ALA A 21 14.72 -12.12 -15.28
N ALA A 22 13.38 -12.24 -15.21
CA ALA A 22 12.73 -13.06 -14.20
C ALA A 22 13.08 -14.55 -14.40
N PRO A 23 13.58 -15.25 -13.35
CA PRO A 23 13.85 -16.66 -13.47
C PRO A 23 12.56 -17.41 -13.78
N GLU A 24 12.61 -18.44 -14.65
CA GLU A 24 11.49 -19.35 -14.90
C GLU A 24 11.10 -20.04 -13.59
N LEU A 25 10.14 -19.49 -12.90
CA LEU A 25 9.59 -20.07 -11.68
C LEU A 25 8.68 -21.23 -12.06
N SER A 26 9.12 -22.44 -11.76
CA SER A 26 8.27 -23.62 -11.92
C SER A 26 7.06 -23.53 -10.99
N PRO A 27 5.85 -23.93 -11.44
CA PRO A 27 4.62 -23.84 -10.65
C PRO A 27 4.67 -24.57 -9.29
N ASN A 28 5.58 -25.53 -9.14
CA ASN A 28 5.69 -26.36 -7.93
C ASN A 28 6.52 -25.75 -6.79
N THR A 29 7.24 -24.65 -7.00
CA THR A 29 8.10 -24.06 -5.95
C THR A 29 7.33 -23.11 -5.01
N ILE A 30 6.09 -22.76 -5.34
CA ILE A 30 5.31 -21.75 -4.59
C ILE A 30 4.42 -22.38 -3.49
N GLN A 31 4.32 -23.69 -3.41
CA GLN A 31 3.48 -24.40 -2.42
C GLN A 31 4.08 -24.50 -1.01
N SER A 32 5.28 -24.01 -0.72
CA SER A 32 5.88 -24.09 0.60
C SER A 32 5.54 -22.86 1.46
N SER A 33 4.61 -23.05 2.38
CA SER A 33 4.41 -22.26 3.60
C SER A 33 4.12 -20.77 3.40
N LEU A 34 2.90 -20.44 2.91
CA LEU A 34 2.33 -19.11 3.19
C LEU A 34 2.15 -18.99 4.72
N PRO A 35 2.78 -18.02 5.38
CA PRO A 35 2.60 -17.85 6.81
C PRO A 35 1.11 -17.62 7.11
N SER A 36 0.62 -18.33 8.12
CA SER A 36 -0.73 -18.14 8.63
C SER A 36 -1.05 -16.66 8.79
N SER A 37 -2.27 -16.27 8.54
CA SER A 37 -2.87 -14.92 8.47
C SER A 37 -2.62 -13.99 9.67
N ARG A 38 -1.39 -13.95 10.21
CA ARG A 38 -1.04 -13.17 11.41
C ARG A 38 -1.26 -11.67 11.23
N TRP A 39 -1.07 -11.18 9.99
CA TRP A 39 -1.05 -9.75 9.68
C TRP A 39 -2.28 -9.25 8.91
N VAL A 40 -3.03 -10.14 8.27
CA VAL A 40 -4.25 -9.81 7.54
C VAL A 40 -5.45 -10.29 8.34
N ARG A 41 -6.10 -9.39 9.09
CA ARG A 41 -7.21 -9.68 9.99
C ARG A 41 -8.34 -8.69 9.80
N GLU A 42 -9.57 -9.13 10.01
CA GLU A 42 -10.74 -8.26 9.99
C GLU A 42 -10.64 -7.11 11.02
N SER A 43 -10.04 -7.36 12.19
CA SER A 43 -9.80 -6.33 13.21
C SER A 43 -8.90 -5.17 12.74
N TRP A 44 -8.17 -5.33 11.63
CA TRP A 44 -7.34 -4.29 11.02
C TRP A 44 -7.95 -3.72 9.74
N GLY A 45 -9.24 -3.96 9.53
CA GLY A 45 -10.01 -3.43 8.41
C GLY A 45 -10.04 -4.31 7.16
N TRP A 46 -9.37 -5.47 7.14
CA TRP A 46 -9.39 -6.35 5.99
C TRP A 46 -10.73 -7.06 5.87
N GLY A 47 -11.30 -7.07 4.66
CA GLY A 47 -12.50 -7.86 4.39
C GLY A 47 -12.21 -9.36 4.54
N LYS A 48 -13.16 -10.14 5.06
CA LYS A 48 -13.05 -11.58 5.34
C LYS A 48 -12.44 -12.39 4.20
N LYS A 49 -12.82 -12.10 2.95
CA LYS A 49 -12.28 -12.77 1.76
C LYS A 49 -10.77 -12.60 1.55
N TYR A 50 -10.18 -11.55 2.11
CA TYR A 50 -8.73 -11.30 2.03
C TYR A 50 -7.96 -11.93 3.19
N CYS A 51 -8.65 -12.39 4.22
CA CYS A 51 -8.02 -13.07 5.35
C CYS A 51 -7.58 -14.51 5.03
N THR A 52 -8.06 -15.08 3.92
CA THR A 52 -7.66 -16.39 3.41
C THR A 52 -6.75 -16.21 2.19
N PRO A 53 -5.60 -16.91 2.09
CA PRO A 53 -4.77 -16.92 0.90
C PRO A 53 -5.53 -17.45 -0.32
N ILE A 54 -5.17 -16.98 -1.52
CA ILE A 54 -5.74 -17.48 -2.79
C ILE A 54 -4.64 -18.12 -3.61
N ASP A 55 -4.93 -19.30 -4.18
CA ASP A 55 -3.94 -20.15 -4.88
C ASP A 55 -3.75 -19.82 -6.37
N LEU A 56 -4.55 -18.91 -6.96
CA LEU A 56 -4.57 -18.71 -8.41
C LEU A 56 -4.27 -17.26 -8.80
N HIS A 57 -3.05 -17.02 -9.25
CA HIS A 57 -2.62 -15.76 -9.86
C HIS A 57 -1.85 -16.03 -11.16
N GLY A 58 -2.05 -15.17 -12.17
CA GLY A 58 -1.28 -15.21 -13.42
C GLY A 58 0.19 -14.83 -13.22
N VAL A 59 1.02 -15.16 -14.22
CA VAL A 59 2.47 -14.93 -14.18
C VAL A 59 2.80 -13.45 -14.00
N GLU A 60 2.07 -12.55 -14.70
CA GLU A 60 2.26 -11.10 -14.58
C GLU A 60 1.95 -10.59 -13.17
N TRP A 61 0.91 -11.13 -12.54
CA TRP A 61 0.54 -10.76 -11.18
C TRP A 61 1.62 -11.19 -10.18
N LEU A 62 2.16 -12.40 -10.32
CA LEU A 62 3.24 -12.91 -9.46
C LEU A 62 4.53 -12.11 -9.66
N ALA A 63 4.89 -11.79 -10.89
CA ALA A 63 6.06 -10.95 -11.19
C ALA A 63 5.91 -9.54 -10.57
N ALA A 64 4.74 -8.94 -10.67
CA ALA A 64 4.45 -7.65 -10.05
C ALA A 64 4.52 -7.72 -8.51
N LEU A 65 4.07 -8.81 -7.89
CA LEU A 65 4.19 -9.04 -6.45
C LEU A 65 5.65 -9.08 -6.01
N GLU A 66 6.51 -9.80 -6.74
CA GLU A 66 7.94 -9.89 -6.42
C GLU A 66 8.64 -8.53 -6.54
N THR A 67 8.28 -7.71 -7.51
CA THR A 67 8.84 -6.34 -7.64
C THR A 67 8.35 -5.40 -6.54
N ALA A 68 7.20 -5.66 -5.93
CA ALA A 68 6.65 -4.86 -4.85
C ALA A 68 7.35 -5.09 -3.49
N LYS A 69 7.82 -6.30 -3.22
CA LYS A 69 8.42 -6.68 -1.93
C LYS A 69 9.61 -5.80 -1.50
N PRO A 70 10.63 -5.55 -2.33
CA PRO A 70 11.76 -4.70 -1.95
C PRO A 70 11.33 -3.27 -1.56
N ILE A 71 10.33 -2.72 -2.24
CA ILE A 71 9.81 -1.37 -1.95
C ILE A 71 9.17 -1.32 -0.57
N ILE A 72 8.44 -2.37 -0.19
CA ILE A 72 7.83 -2.47 1.15
C ILE A 72 8.92 -2.59 2.23
N GLN A 73 9.97 -3.36 1.98
CA GLN A 73 11.09 -3.55 2.90
C GLN A 73 11.86 -2.26 3.16
N THR A 74 11.89 -1.34 2.20
CA THR A 74 12.56 -0.03 2.34
C THR A 74 11.63 1.08 2.84
N GLY A 75 10.37 0.77 3.18
CA GLY A 75 9.41 1.76 3.66
C GLY A 75 8.83 2.66 2.56
N GLY A 76 8.85 2.21 1.31
CA GLY A 76 8.44 2.99 0.15
C GLY A 76 6.93 3.06 -0.08
N ILE A 77 6.55 3.77 -1.15
CA ILE A 77 5.16 3.98 -1.57
C ILE A 77 4.87 3.14 -2.81
N ILE A 78 3.85 2.27 -2.75
CA ILE A 78 3.36 1.53 -3.91
C ILE A 78 2.02 2.11 -4.36
N VAL A 79 1.90 2.41 -5.65
CA VAL A 79 0.65 2.89 -6.28
C VAL A 79 0.15 1.82 -7.25
N MET A 80 -0.98 1.20 -6.95
CA MET A 80 -1.62 0.15 -7.75
C MET A 80 -2.82 0.74 -8.49
N VAL A 81 -2.80 0.70 -9.82
CA VAL A 81 -3.84 1.28 -10.68
C VAL A 81 -4.37 0.28 -11.71
N GLY A 82 -5.49 0.60 -12.33
CA GLY A 82 -6.13 -0.22 -13.35
C GLY A 82 -7.59 -0.53 -13.02
N ASP A 83 -8.26 -1.27 -13.89
CA ASP A 83 -9.68 -1.59 -13.79
C ASP A 83 -10.03 -2.44 -12.57
N ARG A 84 -11.32 -2.60 -12.29
CA ARG A 84 -11.82 -3.49 -11.23
C ARG A 84 -11.63 -4.95 -11.63
N GLY A 85 -11.16 -5.80 -10.70
CA GLY A 85 -11.13 -7.25 -10.89
C GLY A 85 -9.75 -7.90 -11.04
N PRO A 86 -8.68 -7.23 -11.53
CA PRO A 86 -7.38 -7.89 -11.76
C PRO A 86 -6.56 -8.15 -10.49
N GLY A 87 -7.13 -8.05 -9.28
CA GLY A 87 -6.51 -8.53 -8.05
C GLY A 87 -5.65 -7.53 -7.29
N LYS A 88 -5.82 -6.19 -7.47
CA LYS A 88 -5.03 -5.17 -6.73
C LYS A 88 -5.10 -5.33 -5.21
N THR A 89 -6.30 -5.37 -4.65
CA THR A 89 -6.50 -5.53 -3.20
C THR A 89 -5.99 -6.88 -2.70
N GLN A 90 -6.07 -7.92 -3.54
CA GLN A 90 -5.51 -9.23 -3.22
C GLN A 90 -3.98 -9.16 -3.15
N MET A 91 -3.32 -8.48 -4.09
CA MET A 91 -1.87 -8.29 -4.05
C MET A 91 -1.44 -7.54 -2.78
N ALA A 92 -2.16 -6.50 -2.39
CA ALA A 92 -1.90 -5.79 -1.13
C ALA A 92 -2.05 -6.72 0.09
N ALA A 93 -3.03 -7.63 0.08
CA ALA A 93 -3.20 -8.63 1.14
C ALA A 93 -2.05 -9.64 1.17
N GLU A 94 -1.56 -10.11 0.02
CA GLU A 94 -0.40 -11.02 -0.04
C GLU A 94 0.89 -10.33 0.42
N ILE A 95 1.13 -9.09 0.04
CA ILE A 95 2.22 -8.26 0.58
C ILE A 95 2.11 -8.17 2.11
N ALA A 96 0.92 -7.87 2.61
CA ALA A 96 0.67 -7.78 4.04
C ALA A 96 0.88 -9.11 4.78
N ARG A 97 0.61 -10.26 4.15
CA ARG A 97 0.89 -11.59 4.73
C ARG A 97 2.38 -11.86 4.87
N GLY A 98 3.20 -11.39 3.93
CA GLY A 98 4.66 -11.54 3.99
C GLY A 98 5.26 -10.90 5.24
N GLY A 99 4.69 -9.81 5.73
CA GLY A 99 5.17 -9.14 6.93
C GLY A 99 6.56 -8.50 6.78
N ASP A 100 7.00 -8.25 5.54
CA ASP A 100 8.38 -7.88 5.20
C ASP A 100 8.65 -6.36 5.26
N TRP A 101 7.82 -5.58 5.94
CA TRP A 101 8.08 -4.15 6.14
C TRP A 101 9.03 -3.91 7.33
N PRO A 102 9.67 -2.72 7.39
CA PRO A 102 10.58 -2.36 8.49
C PRO A 102 9.92 -2.57 9.85
N ASP A 103 10.68 -3.14 10.77
CA ASP A 103 10.21 -3.32 12.14
C ASP A 103 10.22 -1.95 12.83
N ASP A 104 9.05 -1.45 13.18
CA ASP A 104 8.93 -0.31 14.06
C ASP A 104 9.35 -0.78 15.47
N ARG A 105 10.64 -0.82 15.69
CA ARG A 105 11.20 -0.92 17.01
C ARG A 105 11.10 0.44 17.70
N ASP A 106 9.88 0.88 17.99
CA ASP A 106 9.70 1.68 19.16
C ASP A 106 10.01 0.75 20.34
N GLU A 107 11.29 0.63 20.67
CA GLU A 107 11.75 0.04 21.92
C GLU A 107 11.22 0.92 23.05
N PHE A 108 9.99 0.68 23.45
CA PHE A 108 9.44 1.28 24.65
C PHE A 108 10.07 0.48 25.82
N SER A 109 11.21 0.95 26.30
CA SER A 109 11.76 0.51 27.56
C SER A 109 10.79 0.95 28.65
N ARG A 110 9.95 0.02 29.15
CA ARG A 110 9.30 0.23 30.45
C ARG A 110 10.40 0.31 31.47
N GLY A 111 10.22 1.18 32.49
CA GLY A 111 11.18 1.37 33.57
C GLY A 111 11.54 0.13 34.40
N ASP A 112 10.98 -1.03 34.06
CA ASP A 112 11.28 -2.38 34.60
C ASP A 112 12.26 -3.19 33.72
N GLY A 113 12.82 -2.57 32.64
CA GLY A 113 13.75 -3.23 31.73
C GLY A 113 13.10 -4.18 30.71
N LEU A 114 11.77 -4.27 30.69
CA LEU A 114 11.05 -5.09 29.71
C LEU A 114 10.93 -4.34 28.38
N VAL A 115 11.54 -4.87 27.31
CA VAL A 115 11.38 -4.37 25.95
C VAL A 115 10.06 -4.89 25.39
N VAL A 116 9.06 -4.01 25.29
CA VAL A 116 7.78 -4.36 24.67
C VAL A 116 7.86 -4.05 23.17
N HIS A 117 8.01 -5.08 22.35
CA HIS A 117 7.91 -4.95 20.90
C HIS A 117 6.45 -4.68 20.50
N LYS A 118 6.19 -3.52 19.90
CA LYS A 118 4.89 -3.24 19.30
C LYS A 118 4.68 -4.20 18.13
N ALA A 119 3.59 -4.95 18.14
CA ALA A 119 3.30 -5.90 17.07
C ALA A 119 3.23 -5.16 15.72
N LYS A 120 3.92 -5.67 14.71
CA LYS A 120 3.75 -5.23 13.32
C LYS A 120 2.26 -5.25 12.96
N THR A 121 1.76 -4.21 12.34
CA THR A 121 0.36 -4.12 11.92
C THR A 121 0.25 -3.79 10.44
N ALA A 122 -0.66 -4.46 9.74
CA ALA A 122 -1.02 -4.15 8.36
C ALA A 122 -2.47 -3.67 8.31
N THR A 123 -2.67 -2.38 8.32
CA THR A 123 -4.00 -1.77 8.39
C THR A 123 -4.52 -1.47 6.99
N TYR A 124 -5.74 -1.96 6.71
CA TYR A 124 -6.47 -1.66 5.49
C TYR A 124 -7.56 -0.62 5.79
N ARG A 125 -7.69 0.38 4.93
CA ARG A 125 -8.76 1.39 4.96
C ARG A 125 -9.16 1.75 3.53
N ARG A 126 -10.45 1.98 3.31
CA ARG A 126 -10.88 2.70 2.11
C ARG A 126 -10.66 4.19 2.34
N ALA A 127 -10.31 4.92 1.30
CA ALA A 127 -10.06 6.37 1.41
C ALA A 127 -11.26 7.11 2.01
N MET A 128 -12.48 6.79 1.58
CA MET A 128 -13.71 7.40 2.12
C MET A 128 -13.89 7.15 3.62
N ASP A 129 -13.58 5.93 4.10
CA ASP A 129 -13.74 5.58 5.51
C ASP A 129 -12.80 6.41 6.40
N ILE A 130 -11.57 6.71 5.93
CA ILE A 130 -10.63 7.60 6.63
C ILE A 130 -11.25 8.98 6.84
N PHE A 131 -11.86 9.55 5.80
CA PHE A 131 -12.46 10.89 5.89
C PHE A 131 -13.76 10.91 6.69
N LEU A 132 -14.54 9.85 6.68
CA LEU A 132 -15.71 9.72 7.57
C LEU A 132 -15.26 9.68 9.04
N GLU A 133 -14.26 8.87 9.38
CA GLU A 133 -13.69 8.79 10.73
C GLU A 133 -13.14 10.14 11.20
N LEU A 134 -12.43 10.87 10.34
CA LEU A 134 -11.92 12.21 10.63
C LEU A 134 -13.03 13.23 10.87
N ARG A 135 -14.10 13.21 10.07
CA ARG A 135 -15.26 14.11 10.25
C ARG A 135 -16.02 13.81 11.53
N GLU A 136 -16.15 12.54 11.89
CA GLU A 136 -16.76 12.14 13.17
C GLU A 136 -15.90 12.56 14.36
N ALA A 137 -14.58 12.40 14.27
CA ALA A 137 -13.64 12.86 15.30
C ALA A 137 -13.70 14.38 15.51
N SER A 138 -13.87 15.16 14.45
CA SER A 138 -14.01 16.61 14.53
C SER A 138 -15.33 17.06 15.19
N LYS A 139 -16.40 16.26 15.10
CA LYS A 139 -17.71 16.58 15.71
C LYS A 139 -17.81 16.14 17.18
N ASN A 140 -17.11 15.09 17.55
CA ASN A 140 -17.22 14.45 18.86
C ASN A 140 -15.90 14.59 19.62
N HIS A 141 -15.69 15.72 20.29
CA HIS A 141 -14.50 15.97 21.13
C HIS A 141 -14.26 14.94 22.26
N ILE A 142 -15.16 13.97 22.44
CA ILE A 142 -15.17 13.01 23.56
C ILE A 142 -14.48 11.68 23.19
N LYS A 143 -14.41 11.27 21.91
CA LYS A 143 -13.93 9.92 21.53
C LYS A 143 -12.54 9.89 20.93
N SER A 144 -12.21 10.79 20.04
CA SER A 144 -10.87 10.93 19.43
C SER A 144 -10.79 12.26 18.70
N SER A 145 -9.59 12.84 18.62
CA SER A 145 -9.34 14.04 17.82
C SER A 145 -8.88 13.64 16.41
N GLU A 146 -9.08 14.51 15.43
CA GLU A 146 -8.52 14.36 14.07
C GLU A 146 -7.01 14.03 14.12
N ARG A 147 -6.28 14.64 15.06
CA ARG A 147 -4.86 14.41 15.27
C ARG A 147 -4.57 12.97 15.72
N GLU A 148 -5.42 12.37 16.55
CA GLU A 148 -5.27 10.98 17.02
C GLU A 148 -5.52 10.00 15.88
N VAL A 149 -6.53 10.22 15.04
CA VAL A 149 -6.79 9.39 13.85
C VAL A 149 -5.60 9.42 12.89
N ILE A 150 -5.10 10.62 12.55
CA ILE A 150 -3.93 10.78 11.68
C ILE A 150 -2.69 10.15 12.31
N SER A 151 -2.51 10.30 13.63
CA SER A 151 -1.41 9.69 14.35
C SER A 151 -1.50 8.17 14.35
N ALA A 152 -2.69 7.60 14.58
CA ALA A 152 -2.91 6.17 14.53
C ALA A 152 -2.57 5.58 13.16
N LEU A 153 -3.10 6.16 12.06
CA LEU A 153 -2.80 5.74 10.69
C LEU A 153 -1.33 6.02 10.30
N GLY A 154 -0.76 7.10 10.80
CA GLY A 154 0.64 7.45 10.60
C GLY A 154 1.60 6.45 11.24
N ASN A 155 1.18 5.75 12.29
CA ASN A 155 2.03 4.89 13.12
C ASN A 155 1.85 3.38 12.88
N VAL A 156 0.92 2.94 12.01
CA VAL A 156 0.82 1.51 11.64
C VAL A 156 2.01 1.09 10.76
N GLY A 157 2.44 -0.15 10.87
CA GLY A 157 3.57 -0.67 10.11
C GLY A 157 3.34 -0.55 8.61
N LEU A 158 2.37 -1.25 8.07
CA LEU A 158 1.91 -1.11 6.68
C LEU A 158 0.52 -0.49 6.65
N LEU A 159 0.33 0.57 5.85
CA LEU A 159 -0.98 1.14 5.56
C LEU A 159 -1.40 0.85 4.12
N VAL A 160 -2.57 0.26 3.94
CA VAL A 160 -3.21 0.09 2.63
C VAL A 160 -4.40 1.03 2.54
N ILE A 161 -4.38 1.95 1.57
CA ILE A 161 -5.46 2.88 1.27
C ILE A 161 -6.09 2.44 -0.05
N ASP A 162 -7.28 1.87 0.01
CA ASP A 162 -8.00 1.37 -1.18
C ASP A 162 -9.09 2.35 -1.62
N GLU A 163 -9.56 2.18 -2.84
CA GLU A 163 -10.60 3.01 -3.45
C GLU A 163 -10.27 4.51 -3.37
N PHE A 164 -9.02 4.86 -3.65
CA PHE A 164 -8.52 6.23 -3.51
C PHE A 164 -9.31 7.26 -4.32
N GLN A 165 -9.93 6.87 -5.43
CA GLN A 165 -10.80 7.68 -6.27
C GLN A 165 -12.16 8.00 -5.62
N GLU A 166 -12.58 7.27 -4.59
CA GLU A 166 -13.88 7.46 -3.93
C GLU A 166 -13.89 8.60 -2.88
N ARG A 167 -12.75 9.26 -2.68
CA ARG A 167 -12.66 10.44 -1.82
C ARG A 167 -13.33 11.65 -2.49
N GLY A 168 -13.73 12.64 -1.70
CA GLY A 168 -14.42 13.84 -2.20
C GLY A 168 -13.54 14.86 -2.93
N ASP A 169 -12.22 14.66 -2.98
CA ASP A 169 -11.21 15.50 -3.64
C ASP A 169 -11.26 17.00 -3.23
N SER A 170 -11.74 17.28 -2.03
CA SER A 170 -11.72 18.64 -1.47
C SER A 170 -10.30 19.05 -1.05
N GLU A 171 -10.04 20.38 -0.98
CA GLU A 171 -8.74 20.89 -0.49
C GLU A 171 -8.38 20.36 0.90
N TRP A 172 -9.37 20.22 1.78
CA TRP A 172 -9.19 19.65 3.11
C TRP A 172 -8.74 18.19 3.03
N GLU A 173 -9.42 17.35 2.24
CA GLU A 173 -9.07 15.93 2.06
C GLU A 173 -7.68 15.77 1.43
N ASN A 174 -7.35 16.61 0.44
CA ASN A 174 -6.04 16.61 -0.20
C ASN A 174 -4.92 16.97 0.79
N ARG A 175 -5.14 17.98 1.64
CA ARG A 175 -4.19 18.40 2.67
C ARG A 175 -3.99 17.33 3.75
N ILE A 176 -5.06 16.68 4.19
CA ILE A 176 -5.01 15.59 5.17
C ILE A 176 -4.25 14.39 4.58
N MET A 177 -4.60 13.98 3.38
CA MET A 177 -3.95 12.84 2.73
C MET A 177 -2.45 13.09 2.50
N LYS A 178 -2.11 14.29 2.02
CA LYS A 178 -0.71 14.70 1.87
C LYS A 178 0.02 14.62 3.21
N ASN A 179 -0.52 15.19 4.28
CA ASN A 179 0.10 15.18 5.61
C ASN A 179 0.32 13.72 6.11
N LEU A 180 -0.67 12.85 5.95
CA LEU A 180 -0.56 11.44 6.33
C LEU A 180 0.55 10.72 5.55
N LEU A 181 0.58 10.88 4.23
CA LEU A 181 1.58 10.24 3.37
C LEU A 181 2.99 10.81 3.62
N ASP A 182 3.12 12.13 3.80
CA ASP A 182 4.38 12.80 4.15
C ASP A 182 4.95 12.27 5.47
N LYS A 183 4.11 12.17 6.51
CA LYS A 183 4.49 11.64 7.81
C LYS A 183 4.98 10.19 7.72
N ARG A 184 4.27 9.34 6.98
CA ARG A 184 4.63 7.93 6.81
C ARG A 184 5.95 7.78 6.05
N TYR A 185 6.10 8.52 4.94
CA TYR A 185 7.33 8.53 4.16
C TYR A 185 8.55 8.97 4.99
N ALA A 186 8.42 10.06 5.74
CA ALA A 186 9.48 10.57 6.62
C ALA A 186 9.87 9.57 7.73
N SER A 187 8.95 8.68 8.12
CA SER A 187 9.19 7.65 9.13
C SER A 187 9.60 6.29 8.52
N GLY A 188 9.86 6.20 7.21
CA GLY A 188 10.19 4.95 6.53
C GLY A 188 9.09 3.88 6.61
N ARG A 189 7.82 4.28 6.70
CA ARG A 189 6.68 3.37 6.84
C ARG A 189 5.99 3.15 5.51
N PRO A 190 5.97 1.91 4.99
CA PRO A 190 5.43 1.64 3.67
C PRO A 190 3.95 1.92 3.58
N THR A 191 3.54 2.42 2.41
CA THR A 191 2.15 2.70 2.11
C THR A 191 1.78 2.13 0.74
N ILE A 192 0.65 1.42 0.65
CA ILE A 192 0.07 0.97 -0.61
C ILE A 192 -1.17 1.81 -0.89
N ILE A 193 -1.23 2.42 -2.05
CA ILE A 193 -2.38 3.19 -2.54
C ILE A 193 -2.98 2.43 -3.72
N ILE A 194 -4.29 2.12 -3.63
CA ILE A 194 -5.02 1.39 -4.66
C ILE A 194 -6.09 2.30 -5.25
N ALA A 195 -6.15 2.37 -6.59
CA ALA A 195 -7.16 3.15 -7.29
C ALA A 195 -7.67 2.42 -8.54
N ASN A 196 -8.98 2.57 -8.81
CA ASN A 196 -9.62 2.11 -10.04
C ASN A 196 -9.65 3.27 -11.05
N MET A 197 -8.47 3.71 -11.48
CA MET A 197 -8.29 4.82 -12.40
C MET A 197 -7.00 4.65 -13.20
N ARG A 198 -6.82 5.47 -14.24
CA ARG A 198 -5.59 5.44 -15.04
C ARG A 198 -4.42 6.04 -14.27
N ARG A 199 -3.22 5.57 -14.56
CA ARG A 199 -1.97 6.01 -13.92
C ARG A 199 -1.78 7.54 -13.93
N LYS A 200 -2.09 8.20 -15.04
CA LYS A 200 -1.97 9.67 -15.13
C LYS A 200 -2.91 10.40 -14.17
N ASP A 201 -4.11 9.86 -14.00
CA ASP A 201 -5.16 10.50 -13.21
C ASP A 201 -4.85 10.37 -11.71
N ILE A 202 -4.35 9.21 -11.25
CA ILE A 202 -3.92 9.04 -9.85
C ILE A 202 -2.72 9.94 -9.51
N PHE A 203 -1.77 10.12 -10.42
CA PHE A 203 -0.63 11.00 -10.17
C PHE A 203 -1.03 12.47 -10.05
N THR A 204 -2.03 12.90 -10.82
CA THR A 204 -2.65 14.21 -10.66
C THR A 204 -3.32 14.34 -9.29
N ALA A 205 -4.08 13.33 -8.89
CA ALA A 205 -4.82 13.31 -7.62
C ALA A 205 -3.91 13.22 -6.38
N LEU A 206 -2.75 12.56 -6.47
CA LEU A 206 -1.76 12.49 -5.39
C LEU A 206 -0.97 13.81 -5.22
N GLY A 207 -0.83 14.57 -6.30
CA GLY A 207 -0.05 15.81 -6.33
C GLY A 207 1.47 15.58 -6.42
N ALA A 208 2.19 16.61 -6.88
CA ALA A 208 3.61 16.53 -7.23
C ALA A 208 4.50 16.00 -6.09
N SER A 209 4.27 16.46 -4.86
CA SER A 209 5.07 16.09 -3.69
C SER A 209 5.06 14.58 -3.42
N ILE A 210 3.90 13.94 -3.49
CA ILE A 210 3.79 12.48 -3.24
C ILE A 210 4.30 11.69 -4.44
N VAL A 211 4.07 12.19 -5.65
CA VAL A 211 4.61 11.59 -6.87
C VAL A 211 6.14 11.58 -6.87
N ASP A 212 6.78 12.65 -6.40
CA ASP A 212 8.25 12.72 -6.31
C ASP A 212 8.80 11.72 -5.29
N ARG A 213 8.16 11.56 -4.14
CA ARG A 213 8.53 10.53 -3.16
C ARG A 213 8.33 9.10 -3.68
N ALA A 214 7.24 8.88 -4.42
CA ALA A 214 6.98 7.59 -5.06
C ALA A 214 7.99 7.30 -6.21
N ARG A 215 8.64 8.32 -6.77
CA ARG A 215 9.75 8.15 -7.72
C ARG A 215 11.07 7.86 -7.02
N GLU A 216 11.30 8.47 -5.88
CA GLU A 216 12.53 8.30 -5.10
C GLU A 216 12.60 6.91 -4.45
N ASN A 217 11.54 6.50 -3.74
CA ASN A 217 11.44 5.20 -3.09
C ASN A 217 10.00 4.67 -3.24
N GLY A 218 9.67 4.17 -4.41
CA GLY A 218 8.33 3.65 -4.66
C GLY A 218 8.21 2.90 -5.97
N LEU A 219 7.02 2.38 -6.21
CA LEU A 219 6.66 1.60 -7.38
C LEU A 219 5.23 1.95 -7.82
N SER A 220 5.02 2.09 -9.13
CA SER A 220 3.67 2.16 -9.70
C SER A 220 3.42 0.91 -10.53
N ILE A 221 2.41 0.14 -10.12
CA ILE A 221 1.96 -1.09 -10.80
C ILE A 221 0.66 -0.79 -11.52
N GLU A 222 0.65 -0.99 -12.83
CA GLU A 222 -0.55 -0.88 -13.66
C GLU A 222 -1.07 -2.29 -13.96
N PHE A 223 -2.29 -2.57 -13.49
CA PHE A 223 -2.94 -3.88 -13.62
C PHE A 223 -3.68 -3.93 -14.97
N THR A 224 -3.01 -4.41 -16.00
CA THR A 224 -3.52 -4.46 -17.39
C THR A 224 -4.02 -5.83 -17.80
N TRP A 225 -3.82 -6.87 -16.99
CA TRP A 225 -4.28 -8.22 -17.26
C TRP A 225 -5.78 -8.40 -16.94
N PRO A 226 -6.41 -9.46 -17.49
CA PRO A 226 -7.84 -9.70 -17.33
C PRO A 226 -8.31 -9.80 -15.89
N SER A 227 -9.58 -9.50 -15.65
CA SER A 227 -10.22 -9.67 -14.35
C SER A 227 -10.25 -11.15 -13.94
N TYR A 228 -9.92 -11.43 -12.68
CA TYR A 228 -10.10 -12.77 -12.06
C TYR A 228 -11.53 -12.97 -11.51
N ARG A 229 -12.40 -12.00 -11.71
CA ARG A 229 -13.82 -12.13 -11.36
C ARG A 229 -14.55 -12.67 -12.59
N ALA A 230 -15.06 -13.90 -12.48
CA ALA A 230 -15.99 -14.46 -13.45
C ALA A 230 -17.33 -13.73 -13.38
#